data_57a47a53f9e59ad983c2a8be5c7ec43d
#
_entry.id   57a47a53f9e59ad983c2a8be5c7ec43d
#
_cell.length_a   1.000
_cell.length_b   1.000
_cell.length_c   1.000
_cell.angle_alpha   90.00
_cell.angle_beta   90.00
_cell.angle_gamma   90.00
#
_symmetry.space_group_name_H-M   'P 1'
#
loop_
_entity.id
_entity.type
_entity.pdbx_description
1 polymer ?
#
loop_
_entity_poly.entity_id
_entity_poly.type
_entity_poly.pdbx_seq_one_letter_code
_entity_poly.pdbx_strand_id
1 'polypeptide(L)'
;MIVLIVGDFGVGKDTVADLLIKESLRHHDCEKFTKILSYTTREPRYDGENTHTFVSENEFLGFDDIIASTKIADHYYGTRRSQFNCKKVNLYCVDDQGVKDIIEANFDDIIVVEVIRPKWLIDIPEDRLNRQRHNEPYPYPVDYRIMNDGDMYKLEASVLECFNYIIKETKILEV
;
A
#
# COMPACT_ATOMS: atom_id res chain seq x y z
N MET A 1 -11.11 0.67 8.77
CA MET A 1 -9.70 0.27 9.01
C MET A 1 -8.85 0.59 7.79
N ILE A 2 -7.60 0.96 8.00
CA ILE A 2 -6.59 1.16 6.95
C ILE A 2 -5.44 0.18 7.16
N VAL A 3 -5.04 -0.54 6.11
CA VAL A 3 -3.84 -1.38 6.09
C VAL A 3 -2.82 -0.72 5.18
N LEU A 4 -1.77 -0.17 5.76
CA LEU A 4 -0.65 0.44 5.05
C LEU A 4 0.37 -0.64 4.70
N ILE A 5 0.60 -0.86 3.42
CA ILE A 5 1.56 -1.84 2.93
C ILE A 5 2.84 -1.10 2.55
N VAL A 6 3.89 -1.33 3.34
CA VAL A 6 5.18 -0.65 3.23
C VAL A 6 6.30 -1.60 2.81
N GLY A 7 7.42 -1.05 2.44
CA GLY A 7 8.61 -1.81 2.03
C GLY A 7 9.36 -1.11 0.89
N ASP A 8 10.56 -1.56 0.62
CA ASP A 8 11.42 -1.01 -0.43
C ASP A 8 10.78 -1.10 -1.82
N PHE A 9 11.39 -0.42 -2.78
CA PHE A 9 10.98 -0.54 -4.18
C PHE A 9 11.19 -1.98 -4.68
N GLY A 10 10.21 -2.52 -5.41
CA GLY A 10 10.33 -3.85 -6.05
C GLY A 10 10.10 -5.05 -5.11
N VAL A 11 9.78 -4.85 -3.83
CA VAL A 11 9.55 -5.95 -2.87
C VAL A 11 8.24 -6.71 -3.10
N GLY A 12 7.30 -6.16 -3.92
CA GLY A 12 6.03 -6.80 -4.25
C GLY A 12 4.83 -6.31 -3.43
N LYS A 13 4.83 -5.06 -2.97
CA LYS A 13 3.70 -4.46 -2.24
C LYS A 13 2.36 -4.61 -2.98
N ASP A 14 2.34 -4.27 -4.26
CA ASP A 14 1.12 -4.40 -5.08
C ASP A 14 0.66 -5.86 -5.21
N THR A 15 1.60 -6.78 -5.38
CA THR A 15 1.30 -8.23 -5.41
C THR A 15 0.66 -8.68 -4.11
N VAL A 16 1.19 -8.25 -2.96
CA VAL A 16 0.61 -8.56 -1.64
C VAL A 16 -0.79 -7.96 -1.50
N ALA A 17 -1.00 -6.71 -1.91
CA ALA A 17 -2.32 -6.09 -1.89
C ALA A 17 -3.34 -6.87 -2.74
N ASP A 18 -2.95 -7.26 -3.95
CA ASP A 18 -3.81 -8.01 -4.87
C ASP A 18 -4.11 -9.43 -4.34
N LEU A 19 -3.15 -10.08 -3.69
CA LEU A 19 -3.35 -11.37 -3.01
C LEU A 19 -4.28 -11.24 -1.81
N LEU A 20 -4.19 -10.19 -1.00
CA LEU A 20 -5.13 -9.92 0.11
C LEU A 20 -6.56 -9.71 -0.41
N ILE A 21 -6.73 -8.98 -1.52
CA ILE A 21 -8.04 -8.87 -2.19
C ILE A 21 -8.55 -10.23 -2.64
N LYS A 22 -7.69 -11.01 -3.34
CA LYS A 22 -8.03 -12.36 -3.81
C LYS A 22 -8.46 -13.27 -2.65
N GLU A 23 -7.78 -13.17 -1.50
CA GLU A 23 -8.11 -13.96 -0.33
C GLU A 23 -9.45 -13.53 0.27
N SER A 24 -9.74 -12.23 0.37
CA SER A 24 -11.03 -11.74 0.85
C SER A 24 -12.22 -12.24 0.00
N LEU A 25 -12.03 -12.37 -1.32
CA LEU A 25 -13.05 -12.94 -2.20
C LEU A 25 -13.36 -14.41 -1.91
N ARG A 26 -12.39 -15.19 -1.43
CA ARG A 26 -12.58 -16.62 -1.08
C ARG A 26 -13.40 -16.81 0.19
N HIS A 27 -13.38 -15.83 1.09
CA HIS A 27 -14.04 -15.91 2.41
C HIS A 27 -15.43 -15.24 2.45
N HIS A 28 -16.10 -15.05 1.32
CA HIS A 28 -17.42 -14.39 1.20
C HIS A 28 -17.46 -12.93 1.71
N ASP A 29 -16.31 -12.36 2.04
CA ASP A 29 -16.15 -11.00 2.55
C ASP A 29 -15.65 -10.03 1.47
N CYS A 30 -15.90 -10.36 0.19
CA CYS A 30 -15.37 -9.66 -0.98
C CYS A 30 -15.64 -8.15 -1.01
N GLU A 31 -16.68 -7.70 -0.36
CA GLU A 31 -16.98 -6.26 -0.28
C GLU A 31 -16.18 -5.53 0.81
N LYS A 32 -15.50 -6.25 1.70
CA LYS A 32 -14.82 -5.65 2.85
C LYS A 32 -13.43 -5.10 2.53
N PHE A 33 -12.74 -5.61 1.51
CA PHE A 33 -11.41 -5.15 1.13
C PHE A 33 -11.46 -4.27 -0.12
N THR A 34 -10.70 -3.18 -0.13
CA THR A 34 -10.57 -2.30 -1.29
C THR A 34 -9.13 -1.78 -1.39
N LYS A 35 -8.58 -1.71 -2.60
CA LYS A 35 -7.25 -1.13 -2.84
C LYS A 35 -7.41 0.37 -3.11
N ILE A 36 -6.63 1.17 -2.40
CA ILE A 36 -6.53 2.60 -2.64
C ILE A 36 -5.45 2.83 -3.69
N LEU A 37 -5.82 3.47 -4.78
CA LEU A 37 -4.89 3.90 -5.82
C LEU A 37 -4.58 5.37 -5.62
N SER A 38 -3.32 5.70 -5.38
CA SER A 38 -2.90 7.10 -5.30
C SER A 38 -3.08 7.81 -6.64
N TYR A 39 -3.41 9.09 -6.58
CA TYR A 39 -3.32 9.98 -7.74
C TYR A 39 -1.86 10.28 -8.06
N THR A 40 -1.56 10.48 -9.33
CA THR A 40 -0.23 10.92 -9.75
C THR A 40 -0.30 11.82 -10.99
N THR A 41 0.60 12.80 -11.04
CA THR A 41 0.77 13.66 -12.21
C THR A 41 1.79 13.12 -13.22
N ARG A 42 2.33 11.93 -12.96
CA ARG A 42 3.18 11.21 -13.89
C ARG A 42 2.34 10.66 -15.06
N GLU A 43 2.88 10.69 -16.24
CA GLU A 43 2.29 9.99 -17.37
C GLU A 43 2.32 8.46 -17.18
N PRO A 44 1.32 7.72 -17.67
CA PRO A 44 1.36 6.27 -17.70
C PRO A 44 2.62 5.77 -18.42
N ARG A 45 3.23 4.69 -17.90
CA ARG A 45 4.43 4.08 -18.50
C ARG A 45 4.13 3.27 -19.76
N TYR A 46 2.89 2.80 -19.87
CA TYR A 46 2.38 2.03 -20.98
C TYR A 46 0.85 2.20 -21.06
N ASP A 47 0.30 1.93 -22.21
CA ASP A 47 -1.15 2.02 -22.44
C ASP A 47 -1.90 1.01 -21.56
N GLY A 48 -2.91 1.49 -20.81
CA GLY A 48 -3.68 0.67 -19.87
C GLY A 48 -3.03 0.48 -18.49
N GLU A 49 -1.96 1.21 -18.14
CA GLU A 49 -1.45 1.18 -16.75
C GLU A 49 -2.54 1.61 -15.76
N ASN A 50 -2.79 0.77 -14.75
CA ASN A 50 -3.83 0.97 -13.74
C ASN A 50 -3.28 0.97 -12.30
N THR A 51 -1.99 1.20 -12.12
CA THR A 51 -1.34 1.22 -10.80
C THR A 51 -1.62 2.49 -10.00
N HIS A 52 -2.05 3.56 -10.70
CA HIS A 52 -2.40 4.85 -10.14
C HIS A 52 -3.60 5.44 -10.88
N THR A 53 -4.20 6.48 -10.30
CA THR A 53 -5.13 7.37 -11.00
C THR A 53 -4.32 8.53 -11.58
N PHE A 54 -4.18 8.57 -12.90
CA PHE A 54 -3.37 9.58 -13.60
C PHE A 54 -4.20 10.85 -13.80
N VAL A 55 -3.66 11.99 -13.38
CA VAL A 55 -4.32 13.29 -13.45
C VAL A 55 -3.33 14.39 -13.86
N SER A 56 -3.83 15.50 -14.36
CA SER A 56 -3.01 16.70 -14.62
C SER A 56 -2.53 17.32 -13.30
N GLU A 57 -1.45 18.10 -13.35
CA GLU A 57 -0.95 18.83 -12.18
C GLU A 57 -2.00 19.83 -11.66
N ASN A 58 -2.70 20.52 -12.55
CA ASN A 58 -3.77 21.44 -12.15
C ASN A 58 -4.93 20.74 -11.43
N GLU A 59 -5.29 19.54 -11.88
CA GLU A 59 -6.32 18.73 -11.23
C GLU A 59 -5.85 18.25 -9.85
N PHE A 60 -4.61 17.76 -9.75
CA PHE A 60 -4.03 17.33 -8.48
C PHE A 60 -4.00 18.46 -7.45
N LEU A 61 -3.52 19.64 -7.85
CA LEU A 61 -3.44 20.82 -6.98
C LEU A 61 -4.82 21.41 -6.63
N GLY A 62 -5.84 21.08 -7.40
CA GLY A 62 -7.23 21.48 -7.14
C GLY A 62 -7.96 20.59 -6.11
N PHE A 63 -7.39 19.48 -5.65
CA PHE A 63 -8.00 18.66 -4.62
C PHE A 63 -7.87 19.34 -3.24
N ASP A 64 -8.97 19.42 -2.52
CA ASP A 64 -9.08 20.04 -1.19
C ASP A 64 -8.91 19.06 -0.02
N ASP A 65 -8.90 17.75 -0.28
CA ASP A 65 -8.86 16.67 0.71
C ASP A 65 -7.64 15.74 0.58
N ILE A 66 -6.54 16.21 0.01
CA ILE A 66 -5.27 15.47 -0.02
C ILE A 66 -4.74 15.28 1.40
N ILE A 67 -4.42 14.04 1.76
CA ILE A 67 -3.94 13.67 3.10
C ILE A 67 -2.55 13.03 3.13
N ALA A 68 -2.13 12.41 2.03
CA ALA A 68 -0.78 11.89 1.88
C ALA A 68 -0.26 12.35 0.52
N SER A 69 0.84 13.10 0.50
CA SER A 69 1.39 13.65 -0.72
C SER A 69 2.91 13.65 -0.70
N THR A 70 3.50 13.12 -1.76
CA THR A 70 4.95 13.10 -1.97
C THR A 70 5.25 13.62 -3.37
N LYS A 71 6.31 14.41 -3.52
CA LYS A 71 6.83 14.82 -4.82
C LYS A 71 8.09 14.03 -5.15
N ILE A 72 8.07 13.26 -6.25
CA ILE A 72 9.17 12.41 -6.69
C ILE A 72 9.46 12.72 -8.16
N ALA A 73 10.70 13.10 -8.49
CA ALA A 73 11.12 13.39 -9.86
C ALA A 73 10.14 14.35 -10.59
N ASP A 74 9.80 15.46 -9.94
CA ASP A 74 8.87 16.50 -10.41
C ASP A 74 7.39 16.08 -10.57
N HIS A 75 7.02 14.85 -10.19
CA HIS A 75 5.65 14.38 -10.22
C HIS A 75 5.07 14.27 -8.80
N TYR A 76 3.83 14.69 -8.64
CA TYR A 76 3.08 14.48 -7.41
C TYR A 76 2.50 13.08 -7.35
N TYR A 77 2.48 12.54 -6.14
CA TYR A 77 1.77 11.32 -5.77
C TYR A 77 0.98 11.64 -4.51
N GLY A 78 -0.28 11.24 -4.44
CA GLY A 78 -1.07 11.57 -3.26
C GLY A 78 -2.38 10.83 -3.21
N THR A 79 -3.00 10.89 -2.05
CA THR A 79 -4.25 10.21 -1.76
C THR A 79 -5.21 11.16 -1.09
N ARG A 80 -6.48 11.08 -1.48
CA ARG A 80 -7.56 11.89 -0.95
C ARG A 80 -8.25 11.18 0.22
N ARG A 81 -8.65 11.93 1.23
CA ARG A 81 -9.44 11.41 2.36
C ARG A 81 -10.71 10.70 1.89
N SER A 82 -11.37 11.23 0.87
CA SER A 82 -12.61 10.69 0.29
C SER A 82 -12.45 9.31 -0.35
N GLN A 83 -11.24 8.83 -0.63
CA GLN A 83 -11.00 7.48 -1.15
C GLN A 83 -11.13 6.40 -0.06
N PHE A 84 -10.99 6.76 1.21
CA PHE A 84 -11.03 5.80 2.31
C PHE A 84 -12.47 5.56 2.77
N ASN A 85 -12.92 4.32 2.66
CA ASN A 85 -14.25 3.90 3.07
C ASN A 85 -14.20 3.33 4.49
N CYS A 86 -14.88 3.98 5.44
CA CYS A 86 -14.90 3.56 6.84
C CYS A 86 -15.55 2.18 7.08
N LYS A 87 -16.33 1.68 6.11
CA LYS A 87 -16.98 0.35 6.17
C LYS A 87 -16.13 -0.76 5.54
N LYS A 88 -14.95 -0.43 5.04
CA LYS A 88 -14.06 -1.38 4.34
C LYS A 88 -12.68 -1.43 4.97
N VAL A 89 -11.95 -2.50 4.69
CA VAL A 89 -10.51 -2.58 4.88
C VAL A 89 -9.85 -1.95 3.67
N ASN A 90 -9.23 -0.79 3.86
CA ASN A 90 -8.59 -0.03 2.79
C ASN A 90 -7.11 -0.42 2.72
N LEU A 91 -6.71 -1.12 1.66
CA LEU A 91 -5.32 -1.51 1.41
C LEU A 91 -4.62 -0.37 0.66
N TYR A 92 -3.57 0.19 1.22
CA TYR A 92 -2.83 1.29 0.62
C TYR A 92 -1.32 1.00 0.59
N CYS A 93 -0.77 0.81 -0.62
CA CYS A 93 0.67 0.71 -0.84
C CYS A 93 1.28 2.12 -0.78
N VAL A 94 2.15 2.35 0.19
CA VAL A 94 2.59 3.70 0.54
C VAL A 94 4.08 3.71 0.89
N ASP A 95 4.72 4.87 0.77
CA ASP A 95 6.07 5.14 1.25
C ASP A 95 6.07 5.64 2.71
N ASP A 96 7.25 5.83 3.27
CA ASP A 96 7.41 6.24 4.67
C ASP A 96 6.78 7.60 4.98
N GLN A 97 6.82 8.53 4.04
CA GLN A 97 6.21 9.84 4.25
C GLN A 97 4.70 9.71 4.27
N GLY A 98 4.13 8.95 3.34
CA GLY A 98 2.70 8.72 3.31
C GLY A 98 2.17 7.98 4.54
N VAL A 99 2.97 7.09 5.18
CA VAL A 99 2.58 6.51 6.47
C VAL A 99 2.44 7.58 7.54
N LYS A 100 3.41 8.49 7.65
CA LYS A 100 3.35 9.61 8.60
C LYS A 100 2.13 10.48 8.37
N ASP A 101 1.90 10.84 7.10
CA ASP A 101 0.75 11.69 6.71
C ASP A 101 -0.59 11.03 7.07
N ILE A 102 -0.73 9.71 6.86
CA ILE A 102 -1.93 8.95 7.24
C ILE A 102 -2.11 8.90 8.76
N ILE A 103 -1.03 8.68 9.52
CA ILE A 103 -1.07 8.69 10.99
C ILE A 103 -1.47 10.09 11.50
N GLU A 104 -0.89 11.15 10.96
CA GLU A 104 -1.20 12.53 11.30
C GLU A 104 -2.63 12.94 10.90
N ALA A 105 -3.19 12.30 9.88
CA ALA A 105 -4.57 12.51 9.47
C ALA A 105 -5.60 11.94 10.45
N ASN A 106 -5.17 11.31 11.55
CA ASN A 106 -6.00 10.79 12.64
C ASN A 106 -7.11 9.86 12.16
N PHE A 107 -6.75 8.86 11.37
CA PHE A 107 -7.64 7.74 11.11
C PHE A 107 -7.62 6.79 12.31
N ASP A 108 -8.81 6.27 12.65
CA ASP A 108 -8.93 5.15 13.57
C ASP A 108 -8.46 3.87 12.88
N ASP A 109 -7.94 2.90 13.63
CA ASP A 109 -7.63 1.55 13.17
C ASP A 109 -6.66 1.50 11.96
N ILE A 110 -5.39 1.77 12.19
CA ILE A 110 -4.31 1.61 11.22
C ILE A 110 -3.50 0.35 11.55
N ILE A 111 -3.25 -0.49 10.54
CA ILE A 111 -2.31 -1.62 10.59
C ILE A 111 -1.20 -1.34 9.58
N VAL A 112 0.06 -1.51 10.00
CA VAL A 112 1.23 -1.38 9.11
C VAL A 112 1.77 -2.78 8.80
N VAL A 113 1.75 -3.16 7.53
CA VAL A 113 2.28 -4.42 7.00
C VAL A 113 3.53 -4.15 6.19
N GLU A 114 4.67 -4.66 6.66
CA GLU A 114 5.93 -4.57 5.94
C GLU A 114 6.11 -5.77 5.00
N VAL A 115 6.42 -5.49 3.73
CA VAL A 115 6.83 -6.51 2.76
C VAL A 115 8.35 -6.47 2.61
N ILE A 116 9.00 -7.58 2.92
CA ILE A 116 10.45 -7.74 2.85
C ILE A 116 10.81 -8.66 1.69
N ARG A 117 11.76 -8.25 0.85
CA ARG A 117 12.32 -9.09 -0.20
C ARG A 117 13.85 -9.04 -0.13
N PRO A 118 14.55 -10.19 -0.21
CA PRO A 118 16.00 -10.20 -0.25
C PRO A 118 16.54 -9.38 -1.43
N LYS A 119 17.54 -8.53 -1.19
CA LYS A 119 18.06 -7.58 -2.18
C LYS A 119 18.55 -8.26 -3.47
N TRP A 120 19.12 -9.48 -3.39
CA TRP A 120 19.56 -10.24 -4.55
C TRP A 120 18.45 -10.76 -5.46
N LEU A 121 17.18 -10.65 -5.02
CA LEU A 121 16.01 -11.00 -5.81
C LEU A 121 15.33 -9.75 -6.43
N ILE A 122 15.86 -8.57 -6.19
CA ILE A 122 15.28 -7.32 -6.68
C ILE A 122 16.16 -6.77 -7.78
N ASP A 123 15.63 -6.74 -8.99
CA ASP A 123 16.23 -6.00 -10.10
C ASP A 123 15.78 -4.54 -10.01
N ILE A 124 16.70 -3.66 -9.59
CA ILE A 124 16.38 -2.25 -9.35
C ILE A 124 17.00 -1.43 -10.46
N PRO A 125 16.18 -0.73 -11.25
CA PRO A 125 16.68 0.26 -12.20
C PRO A 125 17.54 1.31 -11.49
N GLU A 126 18.64 1.72 -12.13
CA GLU A 126 19.65 2.61 -11.55
C GLU A 126 19.05 3.96 -11.06
N ASP A 127 18.05 4.49 -11.78
CA ASP A 127 17.31 5.69 -11.41
C ASP A 127 16.49 5.57 -10.12
N ARG A 128 16.37 4.36 -9.57
CA ARG A 128 15.58 4.05 -8.38
C ARG A 128 16.38 3.54 -7.19
N LEU A 129 17.68 3.37 -7.35
CA LEU A 129 18.58 2.94 -6.25
C LEU A 129 18.49 3.86 -5.04
N ASN A 130 18.34 5.17 -5.27
CA ASN A 130 18.25 6.18 -4.20
C ASN A 130 16.91 6.13 -3.40
N ARG A 131 15.96 5.31 -3.82
CA ARG A 131 14.68 5.12 -3.13
C ARG A 131 14.67 3.93 -2.17
N GLN A 132 15.78 3.24 -2.03
CA GLN A 132 15.90 2.14 -1.08
C GLN A 132 16.22 2.66 0.31
N ARG A 133 15.59 2.04 1.30
CA ARG A 133 16.01 2.21 2.69
C ARG A 133 17.36 1.54 2.90
N HIS A 134 18.27 2.25 3.52
CA HIS A 134 19.59 1.74 3.87
C HIS A 134 19.59 0.99 5.22
N ASN A 135 18.66 0.02 5.41
CA ASN A 135 18.48 -0.76 6.65
C ASN A 135 18.14 0.08 7.91
N GLU A 136 17.63 1.30 7.74
CA GLU A 136 17.15 2.09 8.87
C GLU A 136 15.82 1.55 9.38
N PRO A 137 15.60 1.49 10.70
CA PRO A 137 14.33 1.09 11.27
C PRO A 137 13.23 2.08 10.85
N TYR A 138 12.00 1.58 10.71
CA TYR A 138 10.87 2.45 10.46
C TYR A 138 10.65 3.40 11.64
N PRO A 139 10.32 4.66 11.40
CA PRO A 139 10.02 5.64 12.46
C PRO A 139 8.63 5.45 13.07
N TYR A 140 7.97 4.35 12.75
CA TYR A 140 6.64 3.96 13.21
C TYR A 140 6.60 2.45 13.48
N PRO A 141 5.68 1.94 14.31
CA PRO A 141 5.53 0.52 14.55
C PRO A 141 5.12 -0.23 13.29
N VAL A 142 5.61 -1.45 13.15
CA VAL A 142 5.21 -2.41 12.11
C VAL A 142 4.48 -3.55 12.80
N ASP A 143 3.20 -3.75 12.45
CA ASP A 143 2.33 -4.71 13.10
C ASP A 143 2.49 -6.12 12.53
N TYR A 144 2.78 -6.23 11.24
CA TYR A 144 2.96 -7.52 10.57
C TYR A 144 4.07 -7.47 9.51
N ARG A 145 4.76 -8.61 9.30
CA ARG A 145 5.82 -8.74 8.30
C ARG A 145 5.56 -9.90 7.36
N ILE A 146 5.66 -9.64 6.05
CA ILE A 146 5.56 -10.64 5.00
C ILE A 146 6.91 -10.78 4.31
N MET A 147 7.47 -12.00 4.30
CA MET A 147 8.67 -12.31 3.55
C MET A 147 8.31 -12.76 2.13
N ASN A 148 8.77 -12.03 1.13
CA ASN A 148 8.67 -12.38 -0.28
C ASN A 148 10.04 -12.86 -0.79
N ASP A 149 10.34 -14.14 -0.64
CA ASP A 149 11.61 -14.76 -1.09
C ASP A 149 11.60 -15.18 -2.57
N GLY A 150 10.54 -14.86 -3.31
CA GLY A 150 10.35 -15.17 -4.72
C GLY A 150 9.55 -16.44 -4.98
N ASP A 151 9.30 -17.26 -3.96
CA ASP A 151 8.41 -18.41 -4.04
C ASP A 151 6.94 -17.96 -3.84
N MET A 152 6.13 -18.10 -4.89
CA MET A 152 4.75 -17.66 -4.88
C MET A 152 3.89 -18.44 -3.89
N TYR A 153 4.13 -19.74 -3.71
CA TYR A 153 3.36 -20.56 -2.75
C TYR A 153 3.61 -20.10 -1.30
N LYS A 154 4.87 -19.80 -0.97
CA LYS A 154 5.21 -19.25 0.34
C LYS A 154 4.63 -17.86 0.54
N LEU A 155 4.66 -17.04 -0.50
CA LEU A 155 4.06 -15.71 -0.43
C LEU A 155 2.55 -15.79 -0.21
N GLU A 156 1.82 -16.64 -0.96
CA GLU A 156 0.38 -16.86 -0.77
C GLU A 156 0.08 -17.37 0.65
N ALA A 157 0.88 -18.29 1.21
CA ALA A 157 0.73 -18.75 2.59
C ALA A 157 0.93 -17.62 3.62
N SER A 158 1.99 -16.83 3.46
CA SER A 158 2.25 -15.67 4.34
C SER A 158 1.16 -14.59 4.23
N VAL A 159 0.60 -14.40 3.04
CA VAL A 159 -0.53 -13.48 2.83
C VAL A 159 -1.79 -13.98 3.49
N LEU A 160 -2.07 -15.30 3.46
CA LEU A 160 -3.21 -15.90 4.16
C LEU A 160 -3.09 -15.71 5.69
N GLU A 161 -1.90 -15.88 6.25
CA GLU A 161 -1.66 -15.62 7.68
C GLU A 161 -1.87 -14.13 8.01
N CYS A 162 -1.37 -13.22 7.17
CA CYS A 162 -1.57 -11.78 7.31
C CYS A 162 -3.07 -11.42 7.18
N PHE A 163 -3.79 -12.01 6.25
CA PHE A 163 -5.23 -11.83 6.10
C PHE A 163 -5.97 -12.21 7.38
N ASN A 164 -5.68 -13.38 7.96
CA ASN A 164 -6.27 -13.83 9.22
C ASN A 164 -5.94 -12.88 10.38
N TYR A 165 -4.71 -12.37 10.43
CA TYR A 165 -4.32 -11.33 11.39
C TYR A 165 -5.18 -10.07 11.23
N ILE A 166 -5.30 -9.52 10.03
CA ILE A 166 -6.11 -8.33 9.73
C ILE A 166 -7.58 -8.57 10.14
N ILE A 167 -8.16 -9.70 9.77
CA ILE A 167 -9.55 -10.03 10.12
C ILE A 167 -9.76 -10.07 11.64
N LYS A 168 -8.81 -10.63 12.38
CA LYS A 168 -8.88 -10.70 13.84
C LYS A 168 -8.84 -9.29 14.46
N GLU A 169 -7.97 -8.42 13.96
CA GLU A 169 -7.84 -7.04 14.45
C GLU A 169 -9.03 -6.15 14.03
N THR A 170 -9.66 -6.43 12.90
CA THR A 170 -10.76 -5.59 12.39
C THR A 170 -12.06 -5.73 13.17
N LYS A 171 -12.27 -6.77 13.98
CA LYS A 171 -13.55 -7.08 14.65
C LYS A 171 -14.78 -7.00 13.72
N ILE A 172 -14.55 -7.04 12.40
CA ILE A 172 -15.61 -6.86 11.38
C ILE A 172 -16.49 -8.11 11.27
N LEU A 173 -16.08 -9.24 11.85
CA LEU A 173 -16.80 -10.52 11.77
C LEU A 173 -17.73 -10.77 12.98
N GLU A 174 -17.89 -9.85 13.92
CA GLU A 174 -18.79 -9.98 15.07
C GLU A 174 -20.15 -9.29 14.88
N VAL A 175 -20.66 -9.21 13.63
CA VAL A 175 -22.02 -8.70 13.34
C VAL A 175 -22.82 -9.75 12.57
#